data_807c2c34de00a597d0b98db46ff7b24d
#
_entry.id   807c2c34de00a597d0b98db46ff7b24d
#
_cell.length_a   1.000
_cell.length_b   1.000
_cell.length_c   1.000
_cell.angle_alpha   90.00
_cell.angle_beta   90.00
_cell.angle_gamma   90.00
#
_symmetry.space_group_name_H-M   'P 1'
#
loop_
_entity.id
_entity.type
_entity.pdbx_description
1 polymer ?
#
loop_
_entity_poly.entity_id
_entity_poly.type
_entity_poly.pdbx_seq_one_letter_code
_entity_poly.pdbx_strand_id
1 'polypeptide(L)'
;DCLLDVADIVVVDPVATGYGLLLDDSCADQFFTIEDDAEALLTFISNWLTRYKRWLSPKYLVGESYGCIRSAVAAGIAGGGGKKRSYAMAFDGLVLIGNSITTGRYFNRDIPCEQTVLAMPTVAAINWYHNHPSDQGLEEFIQEAKQFGDTEYMMALYRGNSLSREEYESVRKRLSYYTGISEEYLDEHLLRWDEEGAVKQIARGKGVDFSRYDARMTLPHFTTQMGTNYNTVKDDPSAKYSPYFHAVFSGVVCPTLNIDLKRDFLSSAGFSYDYFIRETYDRLSGEQ
;
A
#
# COMPACT_ATOMS: atom_id res chain seq x y z
N ASP A 1 -2.33 26.59 2.48
CA ASP A 1 -0.91 26.21 2.60
C ASP A 1 -0.64 25.04 1.67
N CYS A 2 0.37 25.14 0.84
CA CYS A 2 0.75 24.14 -0.15
C CYS A 2 2.27 23.91 -0.06
N LEU A 3 2.74 22.71 -0.41
CA LEU A 3 4.18 22.44 -0.49
C LEU A 3 4.91 23.37 -1.46
N LEU A 4 4.24 23.84 -2.52
CA LEU A 4 4.80 24.81 -3.47
C LEU A 4 5.12 26.17 -2.85
N ASP A 5 4.60 26.48 -1.67
CA ASP A 5 4.93 27.72 -0.95
C ASP A 5 6.36 27.69 -0.40
N VAL A 6 6.93 26.50 -0.22
CA VAL A 6 8.22 26.28 0.47
C VAL A 6 9.21 25.38 -0.29
N ALA A 7 8.77 24.73 -1.36
CA ALA A 7 9.59 23.77 -2.11
C ALA A 7 9.24 23.72 -3.59
N ASP A 8 10.22 23.38 -4.42
CA ASP A 8 9.96 22.92 -5.78
C ASP A 8 9.52 21.45 -5.73
N ILE A 9 8.47 21.10 -6.46
CA ILE A 9 7.98 19.72 -6.56
C ILE A 9 8.38 19.16 -7.93
N VAL A 10 9.04 18.02 -7.93
CA VAL A 10 9.41 17.26 -9.12
C VAL A 10 8.68 15.93 -9.09
N VAL A 11 7.74 15.75 -10.01
CA VAL A 11 7.03 14.49 -10.21
C VAL A 11 7.73 13.73 -11.32
N VAL A 12 8.02 12.45 -11.05
CA VAL A 12 8.76 11.58 -11.98
C VAL A 12 7.84 10.44 -12.40
N ASP A 13 7.73 10.26 -13.71
CA ASP A 13 7.18 9.03 -14.29
C ASP A 13 8.34 8.03 -14.47
N PRO A 14 8.43 6.97 -13.66
CA PRO A 14 9.42 5.93 -13.86
C PRO A 14 9.33 5.29 -15.25
N VAL A 15 10.38 4.60 -15.66
CA VAL A 15 10.42 3.93 -16.96
C VAL A 15 9.22 2.99 -17.13
N ALA A 16 8.56 3.05 -18.28
CA ALA A 16 7.34 2.33 -18.64
C ALA A 16 6.12 2.65 -17.73
N THR A 17 6.08 3.83 -17.12
CA THR A 17 4.91 4.34 -16.40
C THR A 17 4.55 5.73 -16.88
N GLY A 18 3.30 6.15 -16.69
CA GLY A 18 2.84 7.47 -17.06
C GLY A 18 3.16 7.80 -18.54
N TYR A 19 3.96 8.84 -18.75
CA TYR A 19 4.51 9.20 -20.07
C TYR A 19 5.97 8.75 -20.27
N GLY A 20 6.54 8.03 -19.31
CA GLY A 20 7.88 7.46 -19.39
C GLY A 20 7.90 6.24 -20.32
N LEU A 21 8.51 6.36 -21.50
CA LEU A 21 8.59 5.30 -22.50
C LEU A 21 9.92 4.55 -22.40
N LEU A 22 9.86 3.24 -22.60
CA LEU A 22 11.02 2.45 -22.96
C LEU A 22 11.26 2.65 -24.45
N LEU A 23 12.43 3.19 -24.84
CA LEU A 23 12.72 3.48 -26.24
C LEU A 23 13.14 2.23 -27.04
N ASP A 24 13.62 1.21 -26.36
CA ASP A 24 14.06 -0.06 -26.92
C ASP A 24 13.74 -1.18 -25.93
N ASP A 25 12.84 -2.08 -26.31
CA ASP A 25 12.42 -3.21 -25.47
C ASP A 25 13.57 -4.16 -25.12
N SER A 26 14.63 -4.20 -25.92
CA SER A 26 15.83 -5.00 -25.63
C SER A 26 16.61 -4.51 -24.40
N CYS A 27 16.33 -3.28 -23.95
CA CYS A 27 16.93 -2.68 -22.74
C CYS A 27 16.07 -2.86 -21.48
N ALA A 28 14.94 -3.57 -21.56
CA ALA A 28 14.00 -3.71 -20.46
C ALA A 28 14.68 -4.25 -19.18
N ASP A 29 15.54 -5.25 -19.31
CA ASP A 29 16.26 -5.86 -18.18
C ASP A 29 17.14 -4.89 -17.38
N GLN A 30 17.39 -3.69 -17.92
CA GLN A 30 18.23 -2.69 -17.28
C GLN A 30 17.45 -1.76 -16.32
N PHE A 31 16.10 -1.89 -16.26
CA PHE A 31 15.26 -0.94 -15.55
C PHE A 31 14.30 -1.59 -14.55
N PHE A 32 14.10 -2.90 -14.61
CA PHE A 32 12.99 -3.56 -13.92
C PHE A 32 13.40 -4.43 -12.72
N THR A 33 14.65 -4.31 -12.26
CA THR A 33 15.01 -4.75 -10.91
C THR A 33 14.80 -3.62 -9.91
N ILE A 34 14.70 -3.94 -8.61
CA ILE A 34 14.54 -2.93 -7.56
C ILE A 34 15.71 -1.95 -7.57
N GLU A 35 16.95 -2.46 -7.70
CA GLU A 35 18.12 -1.61 -7.77
C GLU A 35 18.21 -0.81 -9.07
N ASP A 36 17.92 -1.42 -10.21
CA ASP A 36 18.00 -0.74 -11.50
C ASP A 36 16.97 0.38 -11.61
N ASP A 37 15.76 0.17 -11.11
CA ASP A 37 14.73 1.20 -10.99
C ASP A 37 15.18 2.36 -10.09
N ALA A 38 15.78 2.05 -8.94
CA ALA A 38 16.33 3.06 -8.04
C ALA A 38 17.52 3.80 -8.65
N GLU A 39 18.41 3.11 -9.40
CA GLU A 39 19.50 3.74 -10.13
C GLU A 39 19.01 4.62 -11.28
N ALA A 40 17.96 4.24 -11.98
CA ALA A 40 17.32 5.06 -13.00
C ALA A 40 16.78 6.36 -12.40
N LEU A 41 16.10 6.28 -11.24
CA LEU A 41 15.64 7.45 -10.49
C LEU A 41 16.81 8.35 -10.08
N LEU A 42 17.88 7.79 -9.52
CA LEU A 42 19.08 8.58 -9.12
C LEU A 42 19.76 9.25 -10.31
N THR A 43 19.80 8.58 -11.45
CA THR A 43 20.33 9.15 -12.70
C THR A 43 19.46 10.33 -13.14
N PHE A 44 18.14 10.19 -13.11
CA PHE A 44 17.23 11.31 -13.39
C PHE A 44 17.47 12.48 -12.45
N ILE A 45 17.50 12.24 -11.13
CA ILE A 45 17.72 13.28 -10.12
C ILE A 45 19.04 14.00 -10.34
N SER A 46 20.14 13.26 -10.57
CA SER A 46 21.47 13.83 -10.84
C SER A 46 21.44 14.76 -12.06
N ASN A 47 20.83 14.32 -13.15
CA ASN A 47 20.70 15.11 -14.37
C ASN A 47 19.83 16.36 -14.14
N TRP A 48 18.73 16.23 -13.40
CA TRP A 48 17.85 17.34 -13.06
C TRP A 48 18.57 18.38 -12.19
N LEU A 49 19.24 17.95 -11.12
CA LEU A 49 20.01 18.83 -10.22
C LEU A 49 21.10 19.60 -10.98
N THR A 50 21.76 18.94 -11.93
CA THR A 50 22.80 19.56 -12.78
C THR A 50 22.17 20.59 -13.72
N ARG A 51 21.10 20.21 -14.42
CA ARG A 51 20.41 21.08 -15.38
C ARG A 51 19.88 22.36 -14.75
N TYR A 52 19.27 22.22 -13.55
CA TYR A 52 18.63 23.33 -12.85
C TYR A 52 19.51 23.96 -11.77
N LYS A 53 20.78 23.51 -11.63
CA LYS A 53 21.77 24.01 -10.66
C LYS A 53 21.29 23.94 -9.20
N ARG A 54 20.64 22.84 -8.84
CA ARG A 54 20.00 22.65 -7.52
C ARG A 54 20.75 21.68 -6.58
N TRP A 55 22.03 21.42 -6.84
CA TRP A 55 22.86 20.52 -6.01
C TRP A 55 22.94 20.90 -4.54
N LEU A 56 22.92 22.20 -4.23
CA LEU A 56 22.98 22.71 -2.85
C LEU A 56 21.62 22.78 -2.15
N SER A 57 20.52 22.54 -2.85
CA SER A 57 19.19 22.55 -2.25
C SER A 57 18.98 21.29 -1.39
N PRO A 58 18.29 21.39 -0.25
CA PRO A 58 17.81 20.22 0.48
C PRO A 58 16.95 19.33 -0.44
N LYS A 59 17.11 18.02 -0.31
CA LYS A 59 16.48 17.01 -1.16
C LYS A 59 15.66 16.03 -0.35
N TYR A 60 14.38 15.92 -0.67
CA TYR A 60 13.45 14.99 -0.04
C TYR A 60 12.89 14.05 -1.10
N LEU A 61 12.82 12.76 -0.79
CA LEU A 61 12.11 11.79 -1.60
C LEU A 61 10.73 11.53 -0.96
N VAL A 62 9.70 11.56 -1.77
CA VAL A 62 8.34 11.20 -1.38
C VAL A 62 7.95 9.99 -2.19
N GLY A 63 7.71 8.87 -1.52
CA GLY A 63 7.31 7.61 -2.12
C GLY A 63 5.96 7.15 -1.59
N GLU A 64 5.09 6.68 -2.48
CA GLU A 64 3.84 6.03 -2.11
C GLU A 64 3.88 4.57 -2.55
N SER A 65 3.40 3.65 -1.68
CA SER A 65 3.33 2.22 -1.94
C SER A 65 4.71 1.66 -2.36
N TYR A 66 4.86 1.09 -3.56
CA TYR A 66 6.16 0.67 -4.10
C TYR A 66 7.20 1.81 -4.13
N GLY A 67 6.76 3.06 -4.29
CA GLY A 67 7.63 4.24 -4.18
C GLY A 67 8.37 4.36 -2.85
N CYS A 68 7.87 3.75 -1.77
CA CYS A 68 8.58 3.66 -0.49
C CYS A 68 9.83 2.79 -0.62
N ILE A 69 9.71 1.63 -1.28
CA ILE A 69 10.84 0.71 -1.55
C ILE A 69 11.85 1.42 -2.45
N ARG A 70 11.39 1.99 -3.58
CA ARG A 70 12.25 2.76 -4.49
C ARG A 70 13.01 3.87 -3.77
N SER A 71 12.33 4.67 -2.95
CA SER A 71 12.94 5.78 -2.23
C SER A 71 13.98 5.32 -1.20
N ALA A 72 13.69 4.25 -0.47
CA ALA A 72 14.61 3.69 0.52
C ALA A 72 15.87 3.10 -0.15
N VAL A 73 15.69 2.33 -1.23
CA VAL A 73 16.81 1.74 -1.99
C VAL A 73 17.64 2.84 -2.66
N ALA A 74 17.00 3.83 -3.28
CA ALA A 74 17.70 4.97 -3.89
C ALA A 74 18.53 5.75 -2.85
N ALA A 75 17.99 6.01 -1.66
CA ALA A 75 18.73 6.67 -0.59
C ALA A 75 19.93 5.83 -0.11
N GLY A 76 19.77 4.50 0.01
CA GLY A 76 20.85 3.58 0.36
C GLY A 76 21.97 3.57 -0.70
N ILE A 77 21.61 3.49 -1.98
CA ILE A 77 22.58 3.55 -3.10
C ILE A 77 23.30 4.89 -3.13
N ALA A 78 22.57 6.01 -2.99
CA ALA A 78 23.15 7.35 -2.98
C ALA A 78 24.12 7.55 -1.82
N GLY A 79 23.83 6.97 -0.65
CA GLY A 79 24.68 6.98 0.55
C GLY A 79 25.91 6.06 0.48
N GLY A 80 26.17 5.38 -0.62
CA GLY A 80 27.33 4.52 -0.82
C GLY A 80 27.05 3.01 -0.77
N GLY A 81 25.78 2.60 -0.63
CA GLY A 81 25.38 1.17 -0.66
C GLY A 81 25.33 0.55 -2.06
N GLY A 82 25.51 1.33 -3.11
CA GLY A 82 25.40 0.86 -4.49
C GLY A 82 26.62 0.08 -4.97
N LYS A 83 26.37 -0.96 -5.77
CA LYS A 83 27.42 -1.80 -6.36
C LYS A 83 27.97 -1.24 -7.70
N LYS A 84 27.16 -0.51 -8.44
CA LYS A 84 27.45 -0.14 -9.82
C LYS A 84 27.98 1.28 -9.99
N ARG A 85 27.47 2.26 -9.25
CA ARG A 85 27.80 3.68 -9.41
C ARG A 85 27.73 4.42 -8.10
N SER A 86 28.65 5.38 -7.89
CA SER A 86 28.54 6.37 -6.81
C SER A 86 27.84 7.61 -7.34
N TYR A 87 26.75 8.00 -6.73
CA TYR A 87 25.97 9.19 -7.12
C TYR A 87 26.41 10.46 -6.38
N ALA A 88 27.27 10.33 -5.36
CA ALA A 88 27.74 11.45 -4.53
C ALA A 88 26.61 12.41 -4.11
N MET A 89 25.48 11.84 -3.72
CA MET A 89 24.24 12.54 -3.40
C MET A 89 23.75 12.10 -2.03
N ALA A 90 23.20 13.05 -1.27
CA ALA A 90 22.51 12.77 -0.02
C ALA A 90 21.09 13.33 -0.08
N PHE A 91 20.17 12.67 0.61
CA PHE A 91 18.81 13.13 0.83
C PHE A 91 18.66 13.58 2.27
N ASP A 92 18.00 14.71 2.47
CA ASP A 92 17.74 15.31 3.78
C ASP A 92 16.57 14.63 4.49
N GLY A 93 15.70 13.93 3.74
CA GLY A 93 14.62 13.15 4.31
C GLY A 93 13.88 12.28 3.31
N LEU A 94 13.15 11.31 3.87
CA LEU A 94 12.23 10.43 3.15
C LEU A 94 10.83 10.59 3.73
N VAL A 95 9.82 10.72 2.87
CA VAL A 95 8.40 10.67 3.23
C VAL A 95 7.82 9.41 2.60
N LEU A 96 7.38 8.48 3.43
CA LEU A 96 6.90 7.16 3.01
C LEU A 96 5.40 7.07 3.27
N ILE A 97 4.62 7.05 2.19
CA ILE A 97 3.16 7.04 2.24
C ILE A 97 2.67 5.63 1.88
N GLY A 98 1.87 5.02 2.76
CA GLY A 98 1.45 3.63 2.57
C GLY A 98 2.65 2.70 2.51
N ASN A 99 3.51 2.77 3.52
CA ASN A 99 4.81 2.11 3.58
C ASN A 99 4.75 0.62 3.25
N SER A 100 5.45 0.20 2.20
CA SER A 100 5.55 -1.18 1.72
C SER A 100 6.95 -1.81 1.88
N ILE A 101 7.87 -1.17 2.61
CA ILE A 101 9.25 -1.68 2.80
C ILE A 101 9.27 -3.06 3.47
N THR A 102 8.27 -3.36 4.29
CA THR A 102 8.15 -4.64 5.00
C THR A 102 7.25 -5.65 4.30
N THR A 103 6.86 -5.41 3.05
CA THR A 103 5.92 -6.25 2.29
C THR A 103 6.36 -7.70 2.12
N GLY A 104 7.64 -8.02 2.25
CA GLY A 104 8.11 -9.41 2.26
C GLY A 104 7.48 -10.27 3.35
N ARG A 105 7.03 -9.66 4.43
CA ARG A 105 6.27 -10.36 5.47
C ARG A 105 4.80 -10.59 5.08
N TYR A 106 4.25 -9.79 4.17
CA TYR A 106 2.86 -9.95 3.69
C TYR A 106 2.69 -11.09 2.69
N PHE A 107 3.76 -11.46 2.00
CA PHE A 107 3.74 -12.54 1.01
C PHE A 107 4.07 -13.91 1.62
N ASN A 108 4.75 -13.95 2.75
CA ASN A 108 4.81 -15.16 3.57
C ASN A 108 3.44 -15.34 4.22
N ARG A 109 2.85 -16.53 4.09
CA ARG A 109 1.51 -16.89 4.61
C ARG A 109 1.36 -16.74 6.13
N ASP A 110 2.42 -16.40 6.83
CA ASP A 110 2.41 -16.11 8.25
C ASP A 110 2.08 -14.63 8.47
N ILE A 111 0.82 -14.36 8.82
CA ILE A 111 0.39 -13.02 9.22
C ILE A 111 1.17 -12.63 10.49
N PRO A 112 2.02 -11.58 10.43
CA PRO A 112 2.75 -11.15 11.62
C PRO A 112 1.78 -10.71 12.71
N CYS A 113 2.06 -11.10 13.95
CA CYS A 113 1.21 -10.73 15.10
C CYS A 113 1.04 -9.22 15.22
N GLU A 114 2.09 -8.46 14.92
CA GLU A 114 2.08 -6.99 14.97
C GLU A 114 1.08 -6.38 13.98
N GLN A 115 0.91 -7.00 12.82
CA GLN A 115 -0.02 -6.47 11.78
C GLN A 115 -1.46 -6.48 12.27
N THR A 116 -1.92 -7.59 12.83
CA THR A 116 -3.30 -7.71 13.34
C THR A 116 -3.55 -6.74 14.48
N VAL A 117 -2.58 -6.55 15.38
CA VAL A 117 -2.69 -5.61 16.49
C VAL A 117 -2.73 -4.16 15.99
N LEU A 118 -1.83 -3.79 15.07
CA LEU A 118 -1.76 -2.43 14.52
C LEU A 118 -3.00 -2.07 13.69
N ALA A 119 -3.59 -3.04 12.98
CA ALA A 119 -4.81 -2.83 12.20
C ALA A 119 -6.10 -2.82 13.05
N MET A 120 -6.03 -3.24 14.31
CA MET A 120 -7.19 -3.33 15.21
C MET A 120 -8.06 -2.06 15.25
N PRO A 121 -7.51 -0.84 15.43
CA PRO A 121 -8.31 0.38 15.47
C PRO A 121 -9.10 0.62 14.19
N THR A 122 -8.47 0.35 13.04
CA THR A 122 -9.11 0.52 11.72
C THR A 122 -10.25 -0.48 11.52
N VAL A 123 -10.01 -1.76 11.82
CA VAL A 123 -11.03 -2.80 11.66
C VAL A 123 -12.17 -2.59 12.65
N ALA A 124 -11.87 -2.15 13.87
CA ALA A 124 -12.90 -1.78 14.85
C ALA A 124 -13.77 -0.60 14.35
N ALA A 125 -13.17 0.41 13.74
CA ALA A 125 -13.91 1.52 13.15
C ALA A 125 -14.84 1.06 12.01
N ILE A 126 -14.37 0.15 11.16
CA ILE A 126 -15.19 -0.43 10.08
C ILE A 126 -16.36 -1.21 10.67
N ASN A 127 -16.09 -2.06 11.67
CA ASN A 127 -17.14 -2.81 12.36
C ASN A 127 -18.16 -1.90 13.04
N TRP A 128 -17.68 -0.87 13.74
CA TRP A 128 -18.57 0.10 14.38
C TRP A 128 -19.49 0.78 13.37
N TYR A 129 -18.93 1.22 12.23
CA TYR A 129 -19.69 1.92 11.20
C TYR A 129 -20.77 1.02 10.55
N HIS A 130 -20.46 -0.24 10.29
CA HIS A 130 -21.35 -1.13 9.53
C HIS A 130 -22.28 -1.99 10.38
N ASN A 131 -21.88 -2.32 11.59
CA ASN A 131 -22.61 -3.28 12.45
C ASN A 131 -23.17 -2.65 13.73
N HIS A 132 -22.68 -1.47 14.12
CA HIS A 132 -23.09 -0.79 15.36
C HIS A 132 -23.13 -1.73 16.59
N PRO A 133 -22.01 -2.37 16.95
CA PRO A 133 -21.96 -3.38 18.03
C PRO A 133 -22.19 -2.77 19.42
N SER A 134 -22.16 -1.45 19.54
CA SER A 134 -22.26 -0.70 20.78
C SER A 134 -22.94 0.64 20.55
N ASP A 135 -23.59 1.17 21.59
CA ASP A 135 -24.12 2.54 21.64
C ASP A 135 -23.05 3.59 21.99
N GLN A 136 -21.81 3.15 22.25
CA GLN A 136 -20.67 4.05 22.49
C GLN A 136 -20.35 4.88 21.26
N GLY A 137 -19.74 6.05 21.50
CA GLY A 137 -19.17 6.86 20.42
C GLY A 137 -18.01 6.13 19.70
N LEU A 138 -17.81 6.44 18.42
CA LEU A 138 -16.77 5.84 17.59
C LEU A 138 -15.39 5.93 18.25
N GLU A 139 -15.02 7.11 18.74
CA GLU A 139 -13.69 7.35 19.32
C GLU A 139 -13.44 6.46 20.55
N GLU A 140 -14.42 6.39 21.46
CA GLU A 140 -14.34 5.56 22.67
C GLU A 140 -14.22 4.08 22.31
N PHE A 141 -15.03 3.59 21.36
CA PHE A 141 -14.97 2.21 20.88
C PHE A 141 -13.61 1.86 20.29
N ILE A 142 -13.04 2.76 19.47
CA ILE A 142 -11.70 2.57 18.87
C ILE A 142 -10.63 2.54 19.94
N GLN A 143 -10.68 3.42 20.94
CA GLN A 143 -9.68 3.45 22.01
C GLN A 143 -9.71 2.16 22.85
N GLU A 144 -10.89 1.65 23.18
CA GLU A 144 -11.02 0.37 23.88
C GLU A 144 -10.47 -0.80 23.03
N ALA A 145 -10.81 -0.86 21.73
CA ALA A 145 -10.30 -1.86 20.83
C ALA A 145 -8.77 -1.80 20.73
N LYS A 146 -8.20 -0.60 20.63
CA LYS A 146 -6.76 -0.38 20.61
C LYS A 146 -6.11 -0.86 21.90
N GLN A 147 -6.66 -0.48 23.06
CA GLN A 147 -6.13 -0.92 24.35
C GLN A 147 -6.16 -2.44 24.47
N PHE A 148 -7.24 -3.09 24.07
CA PHE A 148 -7.35 -4.54 24.04
C PHE A 148 -6.29 -5.15 23.09
N GLY A 149 -6.11 -4.57 21.91
CA GLY A 149 -5.10 -5.01 20.94
C GLY A 149 -3.69 -4.93 21.50
N ASP A 150 -3.32 -3.79 22.07
CA ASP A 150 -1.97 -3.51 22.60
C ASP A 150 -1.62 -4.32 23.86
N THR A 151 -2.59 -4.92 24.52
CA THR A 151 -2.40 -5.62 25.79
C THR A 151 -2.77 -7.11 25.71
N GLU A 152 -4.03 -7.43 25.92
CA GLU A 152 -4.49 -8.83 26.05
C GLU A 152 -4.34 -9.62 24.77
N TYR A 153 -4.70 -9.03 23.62
CA TYR A 153 -4.63 -9.70 22.32
C TYR A 153 -3.17 -9.95 21.89
N MET A 154 -2.30 -8.95 22.03
CA MET A 154 -0.86 -9.14 21.77
C MET A 154 -0.27 -10.25 22.63
N MET A 155 -0.59 -10.26 23.92
CA MET A 155 -0.13 -11.32 24.83
C MET A 155 -0.69 -12.69 24.48
N ALA A 156 -1.95 -12.74 24.02
CA ALA A 156 -2.54 -14.01 23.58
C ALA A 156 -1.82 -14.56 22.35
N LEU A 157 -1.53 -13.71 21.36
CA LEU A 157 -0.75 -14.11 20.16
C LEU A 157 0.66 -14.59 20.52
N TYR A 158 1.33 -13.90 21.46
CA TYR A 158 2.67 -14.30 21.93
C TYR A 158 2.66 -15.63 22.65
N ARG A 159 1.68 -15.88 23.53
CA ARG A 159 1.56 -17.13 24.28
C ARG A 159 1.10 -18.31 23.42
N GLY A 160 0.34 -18.06 22.37
CA GLY A 160 -0.12 -19.09 21.43
C GLY A 160 -0.72 -20.31 22.13
N ASN A 161 -0.16 -21.49 21.90
CA ASN A 161 -0.64 -22.75 22.47
C ASN A 161 -0.49 -22.85 24.02
N SER A 162 0.12 -21.88 24.69
CA SER A 162 0.22 -21.83 26.16
C SER A 162 -1.00 -21.16 26.81
N LEU A 163 -1.95 -20.68 26.05
CA LEU A 163 -3.21 -20.16 26.57
C LEU A 163 -4.06 -21.30 27.15
N SER A 164 -4.69 -21.06 28.31
CA SER A 164 -5.78 -21.91 28.75
C SER A 164 -6.99 -21.77 27.81
N ARG A 165 -7.87 -22.75 27.81
CA ARG A 165 -9.09 -22.69 27.01
C ARG A 165 -9.95 -21.48 27.36
N GLU A 166 -10.05 -21.15 28.63
CA GLU A 166 -10.82 -20.02 29.13
C GLU A 166 -10.25 -18.68 28.66
N GLU A 167 -8.91 -18.52 28.71
CA GLU A 167 -8.21 -17.34 28.20
C GLU A 167 -8.42 -17.20 26.70
N TYR A 168 -8.27 -18.30 25.95
CA TYR A 168 -8.48 -18.30 24.50
C TYR A 168 -9.91 -17.88 24.12
N GLU A 169 -10.93 -18.48 24.75
CA GLU A 169 -12.33 -18.16 24.51
C GLU A 169 -12.67 -16.70 24.86
N SER A 170 -12.10 -16.20 25.95
CA SER A 170 -12.25 -14.78 26.36
C SER A 170 -11.70 -13.83 25.31
N VAL A 171 -10.46 -14.07 24.85
CA VAL A 171 -9.83 -13.24 23.83
C VAL A 171 -10.57 -13.34 22.50
N ARG A 172 -10.98 -14.54 22.07
CA ARG A 172 -11.76 -14.75 20.85
C ARG A 172 -13.05 -13.96 20.83
N LYS A 173 -13.84 -14.01 21.90
CA LYS A 173 -15.10 -13.27 22.03
C LYS A 173 -14.90 -11.77 21.96
N ARG A 174 -13.90 -11.24 22.67
CA ARG A 174 -13.60 -9.81 22.64
C ARG A 174 -13.07 -9.38 21.28
N LEU A 175 -12.26 -10.20 20.65
CA LEU A 175 -11.76 -9.95 19.30
C LEU A 175 -12.91 -9.89 18.29
N SER A 176 -13.84 -10.88 18.35
CA SER A 176 -15.04 -10.87 17.53
C SER A 176 -15.92 -9.63 17.76
N TYR A 177 -16.08 -9.22 19.01
CA TYR A 177 -16.87 -8.03 19.36
C TYR A 177 -16.29 -6.75 18.75
N TYR A 178 -14.97 -6.52 18.89
CA TYR A 178 -14.35 -5.31 18.35
C TYR A 178 -14.22 -5.33 16.83
N THR A 179 -13.90 -6.48 16.25
CA THR A 179 -13.56 -6.56 14.81
C THR A 179 -14.74 -6.92 13.91
N GLY A 180 -15.82 -7.52 14.46
CA GLY A 180 -16.90 -8.08 13.66
C GLY A 180 -16.54 -9.36 12.91
N ILE A 181 -15.35 -9.92 13.14
CA ILE A 181 -14.93 -11.22 12.61
C ILE A 181 -15.63 -12.31 13.39
N SER A 182 -16.15 -13.33 12.72
CA SER A 182 -16.86 -14.41 13.40
C SER A 182 -15.91 -15.24 14.27
N GLU A 183 -16.44 -15.78 15.37
CA GLU A 183 -15.66 -16.64 16.28
C GLU A 183 -15.15 -17.89 15.56
N GLU A 184 -15.93 -18.44 14.62
CA GLU A 184 -15.55 -19.60 13.81
C GLU A 184 -14.32 -19.28 12.93
N TYR A 185 -14.33 -18.13 12.26
CA TYR A 185 -13.18 -17.69 11.47
C TYR A 185 -11.91 -17.51 12.35
N LEU A 186 -12.08 -16.91 13.53
CA LEU A 186 -10.99 -16.72 14.47
C LEU A 186 -10.42 -18.05 15.00
N ASP A 187 -11.27 -19.05 15.18
CA ASP A 187 -10.82 -20.40 15.58
C ASP A 187 -10.04 -21.08 14.45
N GLU A 188 -10.52 -21.03 13.23
CA GLU A 188 -9.86 -21.60 12.05
C GLU A 188 -8.49 -20.97 11.77
N HIS A 189 -8.32 -19.70 12.15
CA HIS A 189 -7.10 -18.94 11.91
C HIS A 189 -6.27 -18.67 13.19
N LEU A 190 -6.55 -19.37 14.29
CA LEU A 190 -5.79 -19.26 15.56
C LEU A 190 -5.70 -17.81 16.05
N LEU A 191 -6.82 -17.11 16.09
CA LEU A 191 -6.99 -15.70 16.45
C LEU A 191 -6.31 -14.70 15.50
N ARG A 192 -5.78 -15.13 14.36
CA ARG A 192 -5.13 -14.28 13.38
C ARG A 192 -6.10 -13.90 12.26
N TRP A 193 -5.87 -12.79 11.64
CA TRP A 193 -6.63 -12.29 10.52
C TRP A 193 -5.81 -11.30 9.71
N ASP A 194 -6.08 -11.22 8.43
CA ASP A 194 -5.59 -10.17 7.56
C ASP A 194 -6.70 -9.14 7.27
N GLU A 195 -6.32 -8.00 6.73
CA GLU A 195 -7.26 -6.91 6.45
C GLU A 195 -8.35 -7.34 5.47
N GLU A 196 -7.99 -8.12 4.45
CA GLU A 196 -8.95 -8.60 3.45
C GLU A 196 -9.96 -9.59 4.07
N GLY A 197 -9.48 -10.53 4.87
CA GLY A 197 -10.32 -11.47 5.62
C GLY A 197 -11.26 -10.75 6.59
N ALA A 198 -10.74 -9.79 7.35
CA ALA A 198 -11.54 -9.00 8.28
C ALA A 198 -12.65 -8.23 7.56
N VAL A 199 -12.34 -7.52 6.48
CA VAL A 199 -13.31 -6.77 5.67
C VAL A 199 -14.38 -7.69 5.09
N LYS A 200 -14.02 -8.86 4.57
CA LYS A 200 -14.96 -9.88 4.07
C LYS A 200 -15.88 -10.41 5.19
N GLN A 201 -15.35 -10.62 6.40
CA GLN A 201 -16.15 -11.06 7.53
C GLN A 201 -17.17 -9.99 7.94
N ILE A 202 -16.79 -8.73 8.03
CA ILE A 202 -17.71 -7.62 8.34
C ILE A 202 -18.78 -7.45 7.26
N ALA A 203 -18.44 -7.67 5.99
CA ALA A 203 -19.36 -7.58 4.85
C ALA A 203 -20.27 -8.81 4.72
N ARG A 204 -20.00 -9.90 5.44
CA ARG A 204 -20.74 -11.16 5.34
C ARG A 204 -22.23 -10.96 5.54
N GLY A 205 -23.03 -11.47 4.62
CA GLY A 205 -24.49 -11.38 4.66
C GLY A 205 -25.08 -10.03 4.24
N LYS A 206 -24.25 -9.03 3.94
CA LYS A 206 -24.70 -7.69 3.49
C LYS A 206 -24.89 -7.59 1.97
N GLY A 207 -24.37 -8.56 1.20
CA GLY A 207 -24.48 -8.57 -0.26
C GLY A 207 -23.67 -7.45 -0.95
N VAL A 208 -22.65 -6.92 -0.29
CA VAL A 208 -21.80 -5.83 -0.79
C VAL A 208 -20.32 -6.14 -0.54
N ASP A 209 -19.46 -5.56 -1.38
CA ASP A 209 -18.03 -5.44 -1.15
C ASP A 209 -17.70 -4.03 -0.63
N PHE A 210 -16.73 -3.92 0.26
CA PHE A 210 -16.23 -2.67 0.79
C PHE A 210 -14.97 -2.24 0.04
N SER A 211 -14.76 -0.91 -0.10
CA SER A 211 -13.52 -0.38 -0.63
C SER A 211 -12.36 -0.60 0.33
N ARG A 212 -11.20 -0.98 -0.21
CA ARG A 212 -9.93 -1.06 0.53
C ARG A 212 -9.39 0.31 0.95
N TYR A 213 -9.84 1.39 0.34
CA TYR A 213 -9.40 2.76 0.64
C TYR A 213 -10.33 3.47 1.63
N ASP A 214 -11.63 3.26 1.50
CA ASP A 214 -12.63 3.78 2.41
C ASP A 214 -13.78 2.78 2.51
N ALA A 215 -13.79 1.98 3.56
CA ALA A 215 -14.77 0.91 3.76
C ALA A 215 -16.22 1.40 3.89
N ARG A 216 -16.48 2.71 3.99
CA ARG A 216 -17.83 3.28 3.89
C ARG A 216 -18.36 3.23 2.45
N MET A 217 -17.47 3.16 1.47
CA MET A 217 -17.85 2.98 0.07
C MET A 217 -18.10 1.50 -0.20
N THR A 218 -19.26 1.21 -0.80
CA THR A 218 -19.71 -0.16 -1.08
C THR A 218 -20.14 -0.34 -2.53
N LEU A 219 -19.99 -1.56 -3.04
CA LEU A 219 -20.60 -2.03 -4.30
C LEU A 219 -21.35 -3.35 -4.06
N PRO A 220 -22.52 -3.56 -4.69
CA PRO A 220 -23.19 -4.86 -4.66
C PRO A 220 -22.34 -5.98 -5.26
N HIS A 221 -22.35 -7.16 -4.64
CA HIS A 221 -21.59 -8.34 -5.11
C HIS A 221 -21.84 -8.71 -6.57
N PHE A 222 -23.07 -8.54 -7.07
CA PHE A 222 -23.40 -8.92 -8.45
C PHE A 222 -22.74 -8.03 -9.50
N THR A 223 -22.33 -6.80 -9.16
CA THR A 223 -21.58 -5.92 -10.10
C THR A 223 -20.15 -6.36 -10.27
N THR A 224 -19.60 -7.08 -9.29
CA THR A 224 -18.21 -7.57 -9.31
C THR A 224 -18.08 -8.96 -9.95
N GLN A 225 -19.19 -9.71 -10.10
CA GLN A 225 -19.22 -11.08 -10.63
C GLN A 225 -19.49 -11.18 -12.14
N MET A 226 -19.87 -10.10 -12.81
CA MET A 226 -20.21 -10.12 -14.24
C MET A 226 -18.99 -10.06 -15.17
N GLY A 227 -17.78 -9.96 -14.65
CA GLY A 227 -16.54 -10.07 -15.42
C GLY A 227 -16.25 -11.53 -15.78
N THR A 228 -16.28 -11.85 -17.07
CA THR A 228 -16.06 -13.20 -17.61
C THR A 228 -14.61 -13.69 -17.57
N ASN A 229 -13.70 -12.94 -16.99
CA ASN A 229 -12.29 -13.33 -16.82
C ASN A 229 -11.90 -13.33 -15.35
N TYR A 230 -11.41 -14.46 -14.86
CA TYR A 230 -10.85 -14.67 -13.52
C TYR A 230 -9.69 -13.72 -13.14
N ASN A 231 -9.16 -12.97 -14.11
CA ASN A 231 -8.08 -12.00 -13.95
C ASN A 231 -8.55 -10.53 -13.94
N THR A 232 -9.85 -10.27 -14.02
CA THR A 232 -10.32 -8.91 -13.76
C THR A 232 -10.18 -8.66 -12.26
N VAL A 233 -9.26 -7.76 -11.92
CA VAL A 233 -9.22 -7.11 -10.61
C VAL A 233 -10.67 -6.74 -10.28
N LYS A 234 -11.21 -7.29 -9.18
CA LYS A 234 -12.52 -6.86 -8.68
C LYS A 234 -12.44 -5.36 -8.54
N ASP A 235 -13.29 -4.64 -9.29
CA ASP A 235 -13.30 -3.19 -9.21
C ASP A 235 -13.58 -2.80 -7.75
N ASP A 236 -12.61 -2.13 -7.14
CA ASP A 236 -12.82 -1.53 -5.83
C ASP A 236 -13.97 -0.51 -5.92
N PRO A 237 -14.86 -0.41 -4.91
CA PRO A 237 -15.92 0.60 -4.89
C PRO A 237 -15.47 2.03 -5.19
N SER A 238 -14.19 2.37 -4.95
CA SER A 238 -13.60 3.65 -5.30
C SER A 238 -13.40 3.84 -6.81
N ALA A 239 -13.37 2.77 -7.61
CA ALA A 239 -13.20 2.83 -9.07
C ALA A 239 -14.29 3.64 -9.76
N LYS A 240 -15.45 3.82 -9.13
CA LYS A 240 -16.52 4.71 -9.60
C LYS A 240 -16.07 6.17 -9.81
N TYR A 241 -14.98 6.57 -9.17
CA TYR A 241 -14.40 7.92 -9.33
C TYR A 241 -13.40 8.02 -10.48
N SER A 242 -12.93 6.90 -11.03
CA SER A 242 -11.94 6.88 -12.10
C SER A 242 -12.32 7.75 -13.31
N PRO A 243 -13.59 7.77 -13.79
CA PRO A 243 -13.98 8.65 -14.89
C PRO A 243 -13.81 10.14 -14.55
N TYR A 244 -14.06 10.52 -13.30
CA TYR A 244 -13.91 11.91 -12.86
C TYR A 244 -12.44 12.32 -12.79
N PHE A 245 -11.57 11.44 -12.26
CA PHE A 245 -10.13 11.67 -12.26
C PHE A 245 -9.59 11.78 -13.68
N HIS A 246 -10.02 10.91 -14.58
CA HIS A 246 -9.63 10.97 -15.98
C HIS A 246 -10.09 12.29 -16.65
N ALA A 247 -11.32 12.72 -16.40
CA ALA A 247 -11.84 13.97 -16.95
C ALA A 247 -11.05 15.19 -16.44
N VAL A 248 -10.76 15.25 -15.13
CA VAL A 248 -9.97 16.35 -14.54
C VAL A 248 -8.53 16.30 -15.04
N PHE A 249 -7.92 15.12 -15.09
CA PHE A 249 -6.56 14.97 -15.61
C PHE A 249 -6.45 15.46 -17.06
N SER A 250 -7.33 14.96 -17.93
CA SER A 250 -7.31 15.32 -19.37
C SER A 250 -7.79 16.75 -19.64
N GLY A 251 -8.79 17.24 -18.90
CA GLY A 251 -9.42 18.52 -19.15
C GLY A 251 -8.80 19.70 -18.41
N VAL A 252 -8.09 19.47 -17.32
CA VAL A 252 -7.52 20.53 -16.48
C VAL A 252 -6.01 20.37 -16.32
N VAL A 253 -5.54 19.22 -15.83
CA VAL A 253 -4.12 19.03 -15.48
C VAL A 253 -3.25 19.09 -16.75
N CYS A 254 -3.57 18.28 -17.76
CA CYS A 254 -2.78 18.22 -18.99
C CYS A 254 -2.70 19.57 -19.72
N PRO A 255 -3.80 20.31 -19.94
CA PRO A 255 -3.71 21.65 -20.54
C PRO A 255 -2.92 22.63 -19.68
N THR A 256 -3.09 22.62 -18.36
CA THR A 256 -2.39 23.51 -17.45
C THR A 256 -0.88 23.30 -17.48
N LEU A 257 -0.46 22.03 -17.58
CA LEU A 257 0.95 21.65 -17.63
C LEU A 257 1.49 21.56 -19.07
N ASN A 258 0.67 21.89 -20.07
CA ASN A 258 1.02 21.79 -21.50
C ASN A 258 1.50 20.38 -21.90
N ILE A 259 0.84 19.35 -21.37
CA ILE A 259 1.11 17.93 -21.68
C ILE A 259 0.41 17.58 -23.00
N ASP A 260 1.15 16.97 -23.93
CA ASP A 260 0.60 16.48 -25.21
C ASP A 260 -0.16 15.15 -25.00
N LEU A 261 -1.49 15.20 -25.07
CA LEU A 261 -2.38 14.04 -24.95
C LEU A 261 -2.32 13.06 -26.14
N LYS A 262 -1.52 13.32 -27.16
CA LYS A 262 -1.35 12.39 -28.29
C LYS A 262 -0.54 11.16 -27.94
N ARG A 263 0.12 11.16 -26.78
CA ARG A 263 0.83 9.98 -26.25
C ARG A 263 -0.08 9.21 -25.32
N ASP A 264 -0.02 7.89 -25.42
CA ASP A 264 -0.75 7.01 -24.51
C ASP A 264 -0.17 7.13 -23.09
N PHE A 265 -1.04 7.43 -22.15
CA PHE A 265 -0.70 7.43 -20.74
C PHE A 265 -0.74 5.99 -20.21
N LEU A 266 0.37 5.51 -19.71
CA LEU A 266 0.47 4.18 -19.10
C LEU A 266 -0.05 4.28 -17.67
N SER A 267 -1.33 4.01 -17.47
CA SER A 267 -1.99 4.06 -16.15
C SER A 267 -1.49 2.97 -15.18
N SER A 268 -0.96 1.88 -15.73
CA SER A 268 -0.22 0.87 -15.00
C SER A 268 0.87 0.32 -15.91
N ALA A 269 2.01 0.03 -15.35
CA ALA A 269 3.09 -0.62 -16.05
C ALA A 269 2.77 -2.11 -16.24
N GLY A 270 1.79 -2.43 -17.09
CA GLY A 270 1.32 -3.81 -17.27
C GLY A 270 2.46 -4.81 -17.51
N PHE A 271 3.48 -4.38 -18.23
CA PHE A 271 4.67 -5.20 -18.49
C PHE A 271 5.65 -5.19 -17.30
N SER A 272 5.89 -4.04 -16.67
CA SER A 272 6.86 -3.89 -15.58
C SER A 272 6.28 -4.27 -14.21
N TYR A 273 4.97 -4.19 -14.02
CA TYR A 273 4.32 -4.48 -12.75
C TYR A 273 4.49 -5.95 -12.35
N ASP A 274 4.26 -6.88 -13.25
CA ASP A 274 4.43 -8.32 -12.99
C ASP A 274 5.90 -8.67 -12.72
N TYR A 275 6.83 -7.99 -13.39
CA TYR A 275 8.26 -8.19 -13.19
C TYR A 275 8.71 -7.67 -11.82
N PHE A 276 8.32 -6.45 -11.45
CA PHE A 276 8.61 -5.88 -10.13
C PHE A 276 8.00 -6.68 -8.99
N ILE A 277 6.77 -7.14 -9.13
CA ILE A 277 6.13 -7.96 -8.11
C ILE A 277 6.88 -9.26 -7.93
N ARG A 278 7.24 -9.94 -9.02
CA ARG A 278 7.97 -11.21 -8.95
C ARG A 278 9.33 -11.02 -8.28
N GLU A 279 10.13 -10.05 -8.71
CA GLU A 279 11.44 -9.81 -8.13
C GLU A 279 11.36 -9.33 -6.68
N THR A 280 10.42 -8.45 -6.36
CA THR A 280 10.16 -8.03 -4.99
C THR A 280 9.78 -9.23 -4.12
N TYR A 281 8.94 -10.12 -4.64
CA TYR A 281 8.55 -11.37 -4.00
C TYR A 281 9.76 -12.27 -3.74
N ASP A 282 10.55 -12.56 -4.77
CA ASP A 282 11.72 -13.46 -4.69
C ASP A 282 12.78 -12.95 -3.70
N ARG A 283 13.04 -11.65 -3.69
CA ARG A 283 14.01 -11.03 -2.75
C ARG A 283 13.53 -10.96 -1.31
N LEU A 284 12.26 -10.70 -1.12
CA LEU A 284 11.68 -10.55 0.22
C LEU A 284 11.33 -11.90 0.83
N SER A 285 11.12 -12.95 0.02
CA SER A 285 10.91 -14.32 0.48
C SER A 285 12.21 -15.05 0.85
N GLY A 286 13.36 -14.50 0.46
CA GLY A 286 14.66 -15.14 0.71
C GLY A 286 14.94 -16.34 -0.18
N GLU A 287 14.20 -16.52 -1.26
CA GLU A 287 14.37 -17.59 -2.25
C GLU A 287 15.37 -17.18 -3.34
N GLN A 288 16.58 -16.78 -2.95
CA GLN A 288 17.73 -16.66 -3.87
C GLN A 288 18.80 -17.68 -3.55
#